data_36eddcc12fbbdfe2bcd6719e136a8ce7
#
_entry.id   36eddcc12fbbdfe2bcd6719e136a8ce7
#
_cell.length_a   1.000
_cell.length_b   1.000
_cell.length_c   1.000
_cell.angle_alpha   90.00
_cell.angle_beta   90.00
_cell.angle_gamma   90.00
#
_symmetry.space_group_name_H-M   'P 1'
#
loop_
_entity.id
_entity.type
_entity.pdbx_description
1 polymer ?
#
loop_
_entity_poly.entity_id
_entity_poly.type
_entity_poly.pdbx_seq_one_letter_code
_entity_poly.pdbx_strand_id
1 'polypeptide(L)'
;MDIITPDGYWLDLGCGSGALAQLWANQGRQGGYHGLDFSTVLLQEARELMTGVEIPAGLNIQFSEAELLSVNWPVTLPRGTYDGMLCFAAMHHIPGYEKRLQLVRQARGLLAEGGLFIHSNWQFQHSPRLMARVQSWSQIGLQAEHLEEGDTLLDWRYALPGQIEQVGYRYVHRFSEDEFERLAHEGGFEIKDRYESDGEGGRLGLYQIWQAV
;
A
#
# COMPACT_ATOMS: atom_id res chain seq x y z
N MET A 1 -14.45 15.19 -8.39
CA MET A 1 -13.71 16.10 -7.50
C MET A 1 -12.30 15.55 -7.41
N ASP A 2 -11.32 16.26 -7.97
CA ASP A 2 -9.94 15.78 -7.91
C ASP A 2 -9.43 15.94 -6.47
N ILE A 3 -9.43 14.82 -5.74
CA ILE A 3 -9.00 14.75 -4.33
C ILE A 3 -7.50 14.97 -4.21
N ILE A 4 -6.76 14.55 -5.24
CA ILE A 4 -5.32 14.73 -5.32
C ILE A 4 -5.04 16.05 -6.01
N THR A 5 -4.44 17.01 -5.29
CA THR A 5 -4.00 18.26 -5.91
C THR A 5 -3.04 17.98 -7.07
N PRO A 6 -3.18 18.65 -8.22
CA PRO A 6 -2.31 18.41 -9.36
C PRO A 6 -0.83 18.75 -9.06
N ASP A 7 -0.60 19.65 -8.14
CA ASP A 7 0.70 20.11 -7.71
C ASP A 7 0.93 19.71 -6.25
N GLY A 8 1.99 18.99 -5.96
CA GLY A 8 2.30 18.56 -4.61
C GLY A 8 3.34 17.46 -4.59
N TYR A 9 3.87 17.20 -3.41
CA TYR A 9 4.83 16.11 -3.19
C TYR A 9 4.15 14.94 -2.50
N TRP A 10 4.08 13.82 -3.19
CA TRP A 10 3.40 12.62 -2.74
C TRP A 10 4.36 11.47 -2.50
N LEU A 11 4.14 10.76 -1.41
CA LEU A 11 4.88 9.57 -1.04
C LEU A 11 3.99 8.33 -1.27
N ASP A 12 4.50 7.33 -1.96
CA ASP A 12 3.79 6.07 -2.24
C ASP A 12 4.45 4.90 -1.50
N LEU A 13 3.76 4.39 -0.50
CA LEU A 13 4.21 3.31 0.38
C LEU A 13 3.86 1.95 -0.22
N GLY A 14 4.88 1.19 -0.64
CA GLY A 14 4.70 -0.05 -1.39
C GLY A 14 4.41 0.19 -2.86
N CYS A 15 5.21 1.02 -3.52
CA CYS A 15 4.99 1.46 -4.90
C CYS A 15 5.14 0.35 -5.97
N GLY A 16 5.68 -0.81 -5.58
CA GLY A 16 5.90 -1.94 -6.48
C GLY A 16 6.74 -1.57 -7.71
N SER A 17 6.32 -2.03 -8.88
CA SER A 17 6.97 -1.78 -10.17
C SER A 17 6.68 -0.41 -10.79
N GLY A 18 6.11 0.56 -10.04
CA GLY A 18 6.02 1.95 -10.46
C GLY A 18 4.86 2.30 -11.40
N ALA A 19 3.84 1.43 -11.54
CA ALA A 19 2.70 1.70 -12.43
C ALA A 19 1.99 3.02 -12.11
N LEU A 20 1.89 3.38 -10.83
CA LEU A 20 1.27 4.65 -10.42
C LEU A 20 2.16 5.85 -10.76
N ALA A 21 3.48 5.73 -10.66
CA ALA A 21 4.41 6.78 -11.10
C ALA A 21 4.28 7.07 -12.61
N GLN A 22 4.12 6.02 -13.42
CA GLN A 22 3.87 6.16 -14.85
C GLN A 22 2.54 6.90 -15.12
N LEU A 23 1.47 6.51 -14.41
CA LEU A 23 0.19 7.20 -14.52
C LEU A 23 0.31 8.67 -14.12
N TRP A 24 1.07 8.96 -13.06
CA TRP A 24 1.34 10.32 -12.58
C TRP A 24 1.97 11.20 -13.64
N ALA A 25 3.01 10.68 -14.31
CA ALA A 25 3.67 11.38 -15.42
C ALA A 25 2.73 11.58 -16.62
N ASN A 26 2.00 10.53 -17.02
CA ASN A 26 1.07 10.58 -18.15
C ASN A 26 -0.10 11.56 -17.94
N GLN A 27 -0.47 11.84 -16.69
CA GLN A 27 -1.49 12.85 -16.35
C GLN A 27 -0.96 14.29 -16.33
N GLY A 28 0.33 14.49 -16.61
CA GLY A 28 0.93 15.83 -16.64
C GLY A 28 1.00 16.50 -15.27
N ARG A 29 1.07 15.72 -14.17
CA ARG A 29 1.15 16.26 -12.82
C ARG A 29 2.46 16.98 -12.59
N GLN A 30 2.48 17.89 -11.60
CA GLN A 30 3.65 18.65 -11.20
C GLN A 30 4.04 18.32 -9.74
N GLY A 31 5.16 18.86 -9.27
CA GLY A 31 5.65 18.60 -7.91
C GLY A 31 6.51 17.36 -7.83
N GLY A 32 6.12 16.36 -7.04
CA GLY A 32 6.93 15.15 -6.87
C GLY A 32 6.14 13.90 -6.53
N TYR A 33 6.65 12.79 -7.03
CA TYR A 33 6.26 11.46 -6.64
C TYR A 33 7.48 10.71 -6.10
N HIS A 34 7.39 10.17 -4.89
CA HIS A 34 8.45 9.38 -4.29
C HIS A 34 7.89 8.00 -3.91
N GLY A 35 8.24 6.98 -4.68
CA GLY A 35 7.84 5.60 -4.42
C GLY A 35 8.81 4.89 -3.49
N LEU A 36 8.28 4.20 -2.49
CA LEU A 36 9.01 3.35 -1.56
C LEU A 36 8.59 1.90 -1.72
N ASP A 37 9.54 0.99 -1.77
CA ASP A 37 9.30 -0.45 -1.70
C ASP A 37 10.49 -1.15 -1.05
N PHE A 38 10.30 -2.29 -0.41
CA PHE A 38 11.41 -3.08 0.13
C PHE A 38 12.08 -3.96 -0.91
N SER A 39 11.40 -4.23 -2.03
CA SER A 39 11.89 -5.09 -3.11
C SER A 39 12.77 -4.31 -4.09
N THR A 40 14.08 -4.53 -4.01
CA THR A 40 15.03 -3.95 -4.97
C THR A 40 14.73 -4.35 -6.41
N VAL A 41 14.16 -5.55 -6.64
CA VAL A 41 13.75 -6.04 -7.97
C VAL A 41 12.59 -5.19 -8.52
N LEU A 42 11.54 -4.98 -7.72
CA LEU A 42 10.41 -4.14 -8.14
C LEU A 42 10.83 -2.69 -8.39
N LEU A 43 11.71 -2.15 -7.54
CA LEU A 43 12.25 -0.81 -7.75
C LEU A 43 13.12 -0.69 -9.00
N GLN A 44 13.81 -1.77 -9.39
CA GLN A 44 14.53 -1.80 -10.65
C GLN A 44 13.56 -1.78 -11.84
N GLU A 45 12.51 -2.61 -11.80
CA GLU A 45 11.43 -2.60 -12.80
C GLU A 45 10.77 -1.22 -12.89
N ALA A 46 10.51 -0.56 -11.75
CA ALA A 46 9.94 0.78 -11.73
C ALA A 46 10.84 1.81 -12.45
N ARG A 47 12.14 1.76 -12.20
CA ARG A 47 13.10 2.64 -12.89
C ARG A 47 13.17 2.35 -14.39
N GLU A 48 13.17 1.07 -14.78
CA GLU A 48 13.16 0.64 -16.19
C GLU A 48 11.87 1.09 -16.88
N LEU A 49 10.71 0.93 -16.23
CA LEU A 49 9.42 1.41 -16.76
C LEU A 49 9.47 2.91 -17.06
N MET A 50 10.09 3.70 -16.18
CA MET A 50 10.17 5.15 -16.34
C MET A 50 11.17 5.61 -17.43
N THR A 51 12.10 4.76 -17.88
CA THR A 51 13.03 5.14 -18.97
C THR A 51 12.32 5.43 -20.29
N GLY A 52 11.15 4.85 -20.52
CA GLY A 52 10.33 5.05 -21.71
C GLY A 52 9.23 6.11 -21.57
N VAL A 53 9.17 6.80 -20.44
CA VAL A 53 8.11 7.76 -20.11
C VAL A 53 8.63 9.19 -20.22
N GLU A 54 7.91 10.05 -20.94
CA GLU A 54 8.19 11.47 -20.95
C GLU A 54 7.78 12.10 -19.61
N ILE A 55 8.75 12.62 -18.87
CA ILE A 55 8.49 13.26 -17.58
C ILE A 55 8.12 14.72 -17.81
N PRO A 56 6.94 15.20 -17.41
CA PRO A 56 6.53 16.58 -17.53
C PRO A 56 7.51 17.55 -16.85
N ALA A 57 7.70 18.69 -17.45
CA ALA A 57 8.48 19.76 -16.81
C ALA A 57 7.85 20.12 -15.45
N GLY A 58 8.66 20.13 -14.39
CA GLY A 58 8.20 20.39 -13.02
C GLY A 58 7.74 19.17 -12.22
N LEU A 59 7.77 17.98 -12.80
CA LEU A 59 7.55 16.73 -12.07
C LEU A 59 8.89 16.06 -11.72
N ASN A 60 9.08 15.72 -10.44
CA ASN A 60 10.19 14.89 -9.97
C ASN A 60 9.68 13.50 -9.58
N ILE A 61 10.26 12.43 -10.11
CA ILE A 61 9.93 11.05 -9.74
C ILE A 61 11.17 10.39 -9.15
N GLN A 62 11.01 9.81 -7.95
CA GLN A 62 12.06 9.10 -7.23
C GLN A 62 11.56 7.75 -6.75
N PHE A 63 12.50 6.78 -6.63
CA PHE A 63 12.25 5.48 -6.03
C PHE A 63 13.37 5.16 -5.03
N SER A 64 12.99 4.76 -3.82
CA SER A 64 13.92 4.39 -2.76
C SER A 64 13.52 3.08 -2.11
N GLU A 65 14.53 2.31 -1.71
CA GLU A 65 14.33 1.12 -0.90
C GLU A 65 13.96 1.52 0.53
N ALA A 66 12.86 0.96 1.03
CA ALA A 66 12.44 1.16 2.40
C ALA A 66 11.63 -0.05 2.91
N GLU A 67 12.02 -0.55 4.08
CA GLU A 67 11.26 -1.54 4.84
C GLU A 67 10.27 -0.81 5.75
N LEU A 68 8.99 -0.84 5.40
CA LEU A 68 7.92 -0.11 6.11
C LEU A 68 7.69 -0.60 7.55
N LEU A 69 8.14 -1.81 7.88
CA LEU A 69 8.13 -2.33 9.26
C LEU A 69 9.27 -1.77 10.11
N SER A 70 10.26 -1.15 9.51
CA SER A 70 11.35 -0.49 10.24
C SER A 70 10.87 0.80 10.90
N VAL A 71 11.31 1.07 12.10
CA VAL A 71 11.04 2.35 12.79
C VAL A 71 11.80 3.52 12.14
N ASN A 72 12.80 3.23 11.34
CA ASN A 72 13.75 4.24 10.82
C ASN A 72 13.49 4.64 9.35
N TRP A 73 12.55 4.03 8.65
CA TRP A 73 12.33 4.40 7.23
C TRP A 73 12.00 5.89 7.02
N PRO A 74 11.29 6.60 7.92
CA PRO A 74 11.00 8.02 7.71
C PRO A 74 12.26 8.91 7.70
N VAL A 75 13.28 8.56 8.49
CA VAL A 75 14.51 9.39 8.61
C VAL A 75 15.43 9.26 7.39
N THR A 76 15.19 8.28 6.53
CA THR A 76 15.98 8.09 5.29
C THR A 76 15.45 8.94 4.12
N LEU A 77 14.30 9.61 4.31
CA LEU A 77 13.64 10.37 3.26
C LEU A 77 14.31 11.75 3.05
N PRO A 78 14.43 12.21 1.79
CA PRO A 78 15.05 13.49 1.48
C PRO A 78 14.17 14.71 1.87
N ARG A 79 12.88 14.49 2.09
CA ARG A 79 11.92 15.49 2.55
C ARG A 79 11.37 15.15 3.91
N GLY A 80 11.21 16.17 4.75
CA GLY A 80 10.56 16.02 6.05
C GLY A 80 9.05 16.12 6.02
N THR A 81 8.43 16.61 4.92
CA THR A 81 6.98 16.81 4.84
C THR A 81 6.47 16.59 3.42
N TYR A 82 5.33 15.91 3.31
CA TYR A 82 4.60 15.60 2.08
C TYR A 82 3.19 16.18 2.13
N ASP A 83 2.65 16.52 0.95
CA ASP A 83 1.27 17.01 0.80
C ASP A 83 0.26 15.86 0.84
N GLY A 84 0.70 14.67 0.47
CA GLY A 84 -0.11 13.46 0.56
C GLY A 84 0.71 12.18 0.54
N MET A 85 0.05 11.10 0.97
CA MET A 85 0.58 9.74 0.92
C MET A 85 -0.39 8.78 0.28
N LEU A 86 0.16 7.79 -0.39
CA LEU A 86 -0.53 6.66 -0.99
C LEU A 86 -0.04 5.38 -0.35
N CYS A 87 -0.92 4.38 -0.20
CA CYS A 87 -0.56 3.05 0.28
C CYS A 87 -1.55 2.03 -0.31
N PHE A 88 -1.38 1.71 -1.58
CA PHE A 88 -2.31 0.83 -2.27
C PHE A 88 -1.89 -0.63 -2.17
N ALA A 89 -2.80 -1.46 -1.71
CA ALA A 89 -2.64 -2.90 -1.57
C ALA A 89 -1.36 -3.33 -0.79
N ALA A 90 -0.92 -2.53 0.20
CA ALA A 90 0.28 -2.80 0.98
C ALA A 90 -0.02 -3.02 2.48
N MET A 91 -0.83 -2.19 3.13
CA MET A 91 -1.02 -2.22 4.58
C MET A 91 -1.60 -3.56 5.09
N HIS A 92 -2.43 -4.22 4.31
CA HIS A 92 -2.99 -5.54 4.68
C HIS A 92 -1.95 -6.68 4.65
N HIS A 93 -0.72 -6.43 4.22
CA HIS A 93 0.40 -7.37 4.34
C HIS A 93 1.23 -7.18 5.60
N ILE A 94 0.88 -6.20 6.44
CA ILE A 94 1.58 -5.92 7.69
C ILE A 94 0.92 -6.70 8.84
N PRO A 95 1.61 -7.68 9.45
CA PRO A 95 1.06 -8.45 10.55
C PRO A 95 1.13 -7.67 11.86
N GLY A 96 0.05 -7.73 12.64
CA GLY A 96 -0.04 -7.16 13.97
C GLY A 96 -0.50 -5.70 13.99
N TYR A 97 -1.54 -5.42 14.80
CA TYR A 97 -2.15 -4.10 14.95
C TYR A 97 -1.12 -3.00 15.28
N GLU A 98 -0.23 -3.25 16.22
CA GLU A 98 0.77 -2.26 16.66
C GLU A 98 1.72 -1.85 15.51
N LYS A 99 2.07 -2.77 14.61
CA LYS A 99 2.92 -2.44 13.46
C LYS A 99 2.16 -1.62 12.41
N ARG A 100 0.88 -1.94 12.19
CA ARG A 100 0.00 -1.14 11.33
C ARG A 100 -0.19 0.27 11.89
N LEU A 101 -0.43 0.38 13.21
CA LEU A 101 -0.53 1.67 13.88
C LEU A 101 0.78 2.46 13.85
N GLN A 102 1.92 1.78 14.01
CA GLN A 102 3.24 2.41 13.87
C GLN A 102 3.40 3.02 12.47
N LEU A 103 3.08 2.25 11.39
CA LEU A 103 3.13 2.77 10.03
C LEU A 103 2.23 4.01 9.86
N VAL A 104 1.00 3.95 10.36
CA VAL A 104 0.03 5.06 10.27
C VAL A 104 0.55 6.30 11.00
N ARG A 105 1.13 6.15 12.21
CA ARG A 105 1.74 7.26 12.95
C ARG A 105 2.97 7.84 12.26
N GLN A 106 3.79 7.00 11.65
CA GLN A 106 4.93 7.46 10.85
C GLN A 106 4.47 8.23 9.62
N ALA A 107 3.43 7.75 8.94
CA ALA A 107 2.79 8.46 7.83
C ALA A 107 2.27 9.84 8.29
N ARG A 108 1.55 9.89 9.42
CA ARG A 108 1.07 11.17 9.99
C ARG A 108 2.20 12.16 10.26
N GLY A 109 3.31 11.68 10.82
CA GLY A 109 4.47 12.53 11.14
C GLY A 109 5.18 13.13 9.92
N LEU A 110 4.95 12.59 8.74
CA LEU A 110 5.50 13.06 7.47
C LEU A 110 4.50 13.89 6.63
N LEU A 111 3.24 13.94 7.03
CA LEU A 111 2.23 14.74 6.33
C LEU A 111 2.16 16.16 6.85
N ALA A 112 1.94 17.10 5.94
CA ALA A 112 1.50 18.44 6.30
C ALA A 112 0.15 18.38 7.02
N GLU A 113 -0.17 19.43 7.79
CA GLU A 113 -1.50 19.59 8.39
C GLU A 113 -2.57 19.60 7.29
N GLY A 114 -3.62 18.83 7.47
CA GLY A 114 -4.65 18.63 6.45
C GLY A 114 -4.23 17.78 5.26
N GLY A 115 -2.99 17.27 5.24
CA GLY A 115 -2.50 16.35 4.21
C GLY A 115 -3.30 15.05 4.16
N LEU A 116 -3.31 14.39 3.01
CA LEU A 116 -4.13 13.21 2.77
C LEU A 116 -3.32 11.92 2.83
N PHE A 117 -3.85 10.92 3.49
CA PHE A 117 -3.41 9.53 3.40
C PHE A 117 -4.48 8.70 2.68
N ILE A 118 -4.19 8.30 1.45
CA ILE A 118 -5.10 7.54 0.59
C ILE A 118 -4.56 6.11 0.49
N HIS A 119 -5.38 5.15 0.88
CA HIS A 119 -4.95 3.76 0.86
C HIS A 119 -6.03 2.81 0.38
N SER A 120 -5.62 1.62 -0.04
CA SER A 120 -6.55 0.53 -0.33
C SER A 120 -6.11 -0.77 0.34
N ASN A 121 -7.10 -1.56 0.73
CA ASN A 121 -6.90 -2.87 1.32
C ASN A 121 -7.81 -3.91 0.66
N TRP A 122 -7.32 -5.12 0.53
CA TRP A 122 -8.08 -6.19 -0.09
C TRP A 122 -9.23 -6.65 0.80
N GLN A 123 -10.39 -6.77 0.16
CA GLN A 123 -11.57 -7.43 0.70
C GLN A 123 -11.74 -8.82 0.03
N PHE A 124 -10.72 -9.65 0.17
CA PHE A 124 -10.65 -10.95 -0.51
C PHE A 124 -11.82 -11.88 -0.16
N GLN A 125 -12.51 -11.65 0.97
CA GLN A 125 -13.72 -12.37 1.38
C GLN A 125 -14.87 -12.23 0.37
N HIS A 126 -14.84 -11.20 -0.47
CA HIS A 126 -15.82 -10.99 -1.55
C HIS A 126 -15.43 -11.66 -2.86
N SER A 127 -14.28 -12.33 -2.91
CA SER A 127 -13.82 -13.07 -4.09
C SER A 127 -13.83 -14.59 -3.84
N PRO A 128 -14.78 -15.33 -4.41
CA PRO A 128 -14.80 -16.81 -4.29
C PRO A 128 -13.48 -17.45 -4.74
N ARG A 129 -12.83 -16.85 -5.74
CA ARG A 129 -11.52 -17.30 -6.24
C ARG A 129 -10.42 -17.16 -5.19
N LEU A 130 -10.39 -16.08 -4.42
CA LEU A 130 -9.40 -15.87 -3.36
C LEU A 130 -9.75 -16.68 -2.12
N MET A 131 -11.04 -16.78 -1.77
CA MET A 131 -11.49 -17.63 -0.66
C MET A 131 -11.12 -19.10 -0.85
N ALA A 132 -11.15 -19.61 -2.09
CA ALA A 132 -10.70 -20.97 -2.41
C ALA A 132 -9.18 -21.18 -2.23
N ARG A 133 -8.42 -20.10 -2.02
CA ARG A 133 -6.97 -20.13 -1.79
C ARG A 133 -6.57 -19.96 -0.33
N VAL A 134 -7.54 -19.87 0.57
CA VAL A 134 -7.27 -19.82 2.02
C VAL A 134 -6.66 -21.13 2.48
N GLN A 135 -5.56 -21.04 3.20
CA GLN A 135 -4.76 -22.14 3.68
C GLN A 135 -4.74 -22.18 5.22
N SER A 136 -4.50 -23.38 5.76
CA SER A 136 -4.25 -23.51 7.19
C SER A 136 -2.88 -22.95 7.56
N TRP A 137 -2.80 -22.23 8.67
CA TRP A 137 -1.55 -21.71 9.23
C TRP A 137 -0.54 -22.79 9.59
N SER A 138 -1.01 -24.03 9.81
CA SER A 138 -0.13 -25.19 10.00
C SER A 138 0.79 -25.48 8.81
N GLN A 139 0.45 -24.99 7.61
CA GLN A 139 1.31 -25.12 6.43
C GLN A 139 2.66 -24.39 6.59
N ILE A 140 2.70 -23.38 7.45
CA ILE A 140 3.92 -22.60 7.75
C ILE A 140 4.32 -22.71 9.23
N GLY A 141 3.76 -23.67 9.98
CA GLY A 141 4.13 -23.94 11.36
C GLY A 141 3.63 -22.93 12.39
N LEU A 142 2.67 -22.07 12.04
CA LEU A 142 2.04 -21.14 12.97
C LEU A 142 0.78 -21.74 13.61
N GLN A 143 0.48 -21.26 14.82
CA GLN A 143 -0.70 -21.66 15.60
C GLN A 143 -1.62 -20.47 15.80
N ALA A 144 -2.92 -20.75 16.03
CA ALA A 144 -3.96 -19.72 16.08
C ALA A 144 -3.74 -18.66 17.18
N GLU A 145 -3.10 -19.03 18.28
CA GLU A 145 -2.79 -18.10 19.39
C GLU A 145 -1.79 -16.99 19.05
N HIS A 146 -1.11 -17.11 17.91
CA HIS A 146 -0.18 -16.09 17.42
C HIS A 146 -0.81 -15.14 16.40
N LEU A 147 -2.12 -15.28 16.16
CA LEU A 147 -2.84 -14.60 15.09
C LEU A 147 -3.89 -13.65 15.65
N GLU A 148 -4.11 -12.57 14.93
CA GLU A 148 -5.23 -11.65 15.20
C GLU A 148 -6.48 -12.07 14.43
N GLU A 149 -7.63 -11.61 14.86
CA GLU A 149 -8.85 -11.75 14.09
C GLU A 149 -8.69 -11.06 12.73
N GLY A 150 -8.99 -11.76 11.64
CA GLY A 150 -8.79 -11.26 10.27
C GLY A 150 -7.52 -11.76 9.60
N ASP A 151 -6.54 -12.26 10.35
CA ASP A 151 -5.33 -12.83 9.77
C ASP A 151 -5.64 -14.04 8.91
N THR A 152 -5.14 -14.05 7.70
CA THR A 152 -5.43 -15.07 6.71
C THR A 152 -4.18 -15.44 5.92
N LEU A 153 -3.97 -16.73 5.71
CA LEU A 153 -2.94 -17.25 4.84
C LEU A 153 -3.55 -17.61 3.49
N LEU A 154 -3.08 -16.95 2.43
CA LEU A 154 -3.46 -17.25 1.06
C LEU A 154 -2.34 -17.97 0.34
N ASP A 155 -2.66 -19.00 -0.48
CA ASP A 155 -1.67 -19.51 -1.42
C ASP A 155 -1.49 -18.58 -2.62
N TRP A 156 -0.30 -18.61 -3.15
CA TRP A 156 0.06 -17.95 -4.40
C TRP A 156 0.71 -18.98 -5.32
N ARG A 157 0.22 -19.06 -6.53
CA ARG A 157 0.66 -20.08 -7.48
C ARG A 157 1.23 -19.44 -8.72
N TYR A 158 2.40 -19.89 -9.09
CA TYR A 158 3.12 -19.38 -10.25
C TYR A 158 3.72 -20.53 -11.05
N ALA A 159 3.51 -20.51 -12.35
CA ALA A 159 4.16 -21.40 -13.29
C ALA A 159 4.60 -20.64 -14.53
N LEU A 160 5.86 -20.74 -14.87
CA LEU A 160 6.33 -20.37 -16.23
C LEU A 160 5.98 -21.49 -17.21
N PRO A 161 5.80 -21.16 -18.51
CA PRO A 161 5.57 -22.16 -19.53
C PRO A 161 6.64 -23.28 -19.47
N GLY A 162 6.20 -24.53 -19.30
CA GLY A 162 7.08 -25.69 -19.21
C GLY A 162 7.73 -25.95 -17.85
N GLN A 163 7.39 -25.17 -16.83
CA GLN A 163 7.85 -25.38 -15.44
C GLN A 163 6.76 -25.95 -14.55
N ILE A 164 7.19 -26.63 -13.47
CA ILE A 164 6.29 -27.11 -12.41
C ILE A 164 5.74 -25.90 -11.66
N GLU A 165 4.43 -25.92 -11.37
CA GLU A 165 3.78 -24.90 -10.57
C GLU A 165 4.45 -24.79 -9.20
N GLN A 166 4.85 -23.56 -8.85
CA GLN A 166 5.37 -23.23 -7.53
C GLN A 166 4.24 -22.65 -6.68
N VAL A 167 4.19 -23.05 -5.42
CA VAL A 167 3.22 -22.54 -4.45
C VAL A 167 3.97 -21.75 -3.39
N GLY A 168 3.64 -20.48 -3.28
CA GLY A 168 4.06 -19.62 -2.18
C GLY A 168 2.88 -19.32 -1.25
N TYR A 169 3.18 -18.80 -0.07
CA TYR A 169 2.18 -18.35 0.88
C TYR A 169 2.29 -16.86 1.10
N ARG A 170 1.11 -16.23 1.26
CA ARG A 170 1.01 -14.79 1.50
C ARG A 170 0.13 -14.54 2.72
N TYR A 171 0.67 -13.80 3.68
CA TYR A 171 -0.11 -13.23 4.76
C TYR A 171 -0.99 -12.09 4.22
N VAL A 172 -2.26 -12.09 4.60
CA VAL A 172 -3.21 -11.00 4.34
C VAL A 172 -4.07 -10.79 5.57
N HIS A 173 -4.19 -9.56 6.01
CA HIS A 173 -5.09 -9.17 7.08
C HIS A 173 -6.40 -8.62 6.51
N ARG A 174 -7.52 -9.11 7.02
CA ARG A 174 -8.85 -8.59 6.72
C ARG A 174 -9.24 -7.59 7.80
N PHE A 175 -9.22 -6.33 7.45
CA PHE A 175 -9.64 -5.26 8.35
C PHE A 175 -11.14 -5.30 8.66
N SER A 176 -11.50 -4.98 9.90
CA SER A 176 -12.85 -4.59 10.27
C SER A 176 -13.04 -3.07 10.15
N GLU A 177 -14.29 -2.60 10.12
CA GLU A 177 -14.57 -1.16 10.16
C GLU A 177 -14.05 -0.53 11.45
N ASP A 178 -14.30 -1.16 12.60
CA ASP A 178 -13.83 -0.70 13.92
C ASP A 178 -12.29 -0.58 13.97
N GLU A 179 -11.58 -1.49 13.31
CA GLU A 179 -10.13 -1.42 13.24
C GLU A 179 -9.65 -0.22 12.43
N PHE A 180 -10.27 0.07 11.30
CA PHE A 180 -9.93 1.26 10.52
C PHE A 180 -10.21 2.55 11.31
N GLU A 181 -11.34 2.63 12.01
CA GLU A 181 -11.67 3.78 12.85
C GLU A 181 -10.64 3.98 13.97
N ARG A 182 -10.24 2.89 14.62
CA ARG A 182 -9.19 2.93 15.63
C ARG A 182 -7.84 3.37 15.07
N LEU A 183 -7.40 2.76 13.95
CA LEU A 183 -6.12 3.11 13.30
C LEU A 183 -6.09 4.58 12.87
N ALA A 184 -7.19 5.09 12.30
CA ALA A 184 -7.27 6.49 11.92
C ALA A 184 -7.19 7.40 13.15
N HIS A 185 -8.04 7.18 14.16
CA HIS A 185 -8.08 7.99 15.38
C HIS A 185 -6.75 7.96 16.14
N GLU A 186 -6.22 6.76 16.42
CA GLU A 186 -4.95 6.61 17.16
C GLU A 186 -3.73 7.05 16.36
N GLY A 187 -3.84 7.06 15.04
CA GLY A 187 -2.84 7.54 14.09
C GLY A 187 -2.86 9.04 13.83
N GLY A 188 -3.86 9.79 14.33
CA GLY A 188 -3.99 11.23 14.13
C GLY A 188 -4.62 11.60 12.79
N PHE A 189 -5.63 10.83 12.37
CA PHE A 189 -6.37 11.04 11.13
C PHE A 189 -7.88 11.07 11.36
N GLU A 190 -8.59 11.76 10.47
CA GLU A 190 -10.04 11.70 10.29
C GLU A 190 -10.37 11.00 8.96
N ILE A 191 -11.26 10.02 8.96
CA ILE A 191 -11.72 9.35 7.74
C ILE A 191 -12.68 10.28 7.02
N LYS A 192 -12.31 10.70 5.80
CA LYS A 192 -13.11 11.62 4.98
C LYS A 192 -14.01 10.92 3.99
N ASP A 193 -13.55 9.80 3.44
CA ASP A 193 -14.32 9.06 2.45
C ASP A 193 -13.90 7.59 2.40
N ARG A 194 -14.80 6.73 1.93
CA ARG A 194 -14.54 5.32 1.67
C ARG A 194 -15.41 4.83 0.52
N TYR A 195 -14.84 3.97 -0.32
CA TYR A 195 -15.57 3.32 -1.42
C TYR A 195 -14.94 1.97 -1.76
N GLU A 196 -15.77 1.10 -2.31
CA GLU A 196 -15.33 -0.19 -2.82
C GLU A 196 -15.07 -0.11 -4.32
N SER A 197 -14.08 -0.84 -4.81
CA SER A 197 -13.76 -0.99 -6.23
C SER A 197 -13.02 -2.30 -6.48
N ASP A 198 -12.65 -2.52 -7.73
CA ASP A 198 -11.84 -3.63 -8.20
C ASP A 198 -12.51 -5.02 -8.14
N GLY A 199 -11.89 -5.94 -8.88
CA GLY A 199 -12.38 -7.29 -9.03
C GLY A 199 -13.67 -7.38 -9.85
N GLU A 200 -14.11 -8.60 -10.09
CA GLU A 200 -15.28 -8.88 -10.95
C GLU A 200 -16.58 -8.34 -10.36
N GLY A 201 -16.69 -8.25 -9.03
CA GLY A 201 -17.86 -7.71 -8.33
C GLY A 201 -17.73 -6.25 -7.89
N GLY A 202 -16.66 -5.54 -8.22
CA GLY A 202 -16.41 -4.16 -7.79
C GLY A 202 -16.17 -3.99 -6.29
N ARG A 203 -15.85 -5.07 -5.57
CA ARG A 203 -15.75 -5.09 -4.11
C ARG A 203 -14.45 -5.71 -3.59
N LEU A 204 -13.45 -5.90 -4.44
CA LEU A 204 -12.20 -6.54 -4.02
C LEU A 204 -11.28 -5.58 -3.24
N GLY A 205 -11.34 -4.30 -3.54
CA GLY A 205 -10.58 -3.25 -2.87
C GLY A 205 -11.50 -2.33 -2.06
N LEU A 206 -11.19 -2.11 -0.79
CA LEU A 206 -11.72 -1.00 0.00
C LEU A 206 -10.73 0.14 -0.03
N TYR A 207 -11.13 1.26 -0.59
CA TYR A 207 -10.36 2.50 -0.66
C TYR A 207 -10.84 3.46 0.42
N GLN A 208 -9.90 4.11 1.08
CA GLN A 208 -10.18 5.11 2.09
C GLN A 208 -9.31 6.36 1.88
N ILE A 209 -9.88 7.49 2.25
CA ILE A 209 -9.23 8.79 2.24
C ILE A 209 -9.24 9.31 3.67
N TRP A 210 -8.07 9.42 4.26
CA TRP A 210 -7.87 9.94 5.60
C TRP A 210 -7.19 11.30 5.53
N GLN A 211 -7.60 12.23 6.37
CA GLN A 211 -7.00 13.55 6.48
C GLN A 211 -6.25 13.69 7.80
N ALA A 212 -5.05 14.20 7.76
CA ALA A 212 -4.22 14.50 8.93
C ALA A 212 -4.87 15.60 9.80
N VAL A 213 -5.03 15.37 11.09
CA VAL A 213 -5.61 16.27 12.08
C VAL A 213 -4.63 16.53 13.22
#